data_c18c1c09013db65ae4466cb39481b132
#
_entry.id   c18c1c09013db65ae4466cb39481b132
#
_cell.length_a   1.000
_cell.length_b   1.000
_cell.length_c   1.000
_cell.angle_alpha   90.00
_cell.angle_beta   90.00
_cell.angle_gamma   90.00
#
_symmetry.space_group_name_H-M   'P 1'
#
loop_
_entity.id
_entity.type
_entity.pdbx_description
1 polymer ?
#
loop_
_entity_poly.entity_id
_entity_poly.type
_entity_poly.pdbx_seq_one_letter_code
_entity_poly.pdbx_strand_id
1 'polypeptide(L)'
;MIDKDTDEMIKGIGTSNGIGIGHALLIENNVFHVKTTSEINIQKEKDRFIQVKQAFIEETENMVEKLQNKLGEQDKTALVLKNQIYLINDEELCKEVIRLIENKHICVEMAIEETCQFFVGMFVSMNSELMSQRVADIEDLKNRVLRLLSGGKQVDLSQLEPDTVIVANQLHPSVTAVMDTAHVVGIIAQNGGDTSHAAILARALEIPAVLSVKNATELIKTGDLLIVDGQYGEVFVNPIPKTIQIFENRRARYKEKVKELRKYINKKTKTAELPEHK
;
A
#
# COMPACT_ATOMS: atom_id res chain seq x y z
N MET A 1 29.23 21.25 -6.00
CA MET A 1 28.21 22.32 -5.94
C MET A 1 27.12 21.90 -6.91
N ILE A 2 26.03 21.32 -6.40
CA ILE A 2 24.88 20.98 -7.23
C ILE A 2 24.17 22.30 -7.50
N ASP A 3 23.93 22.58 -8.78
CA ASP A 3 23.26 23.78 -9.28
C ASP A 3 21.85 23.82 -8.65
N LYS A 4 21.60 24.78 -7.74
CA LYS A 4 20.37 24.87 -6.95
C LYS A 4 19.18 25.47 -7.72
N ASP A 5 19.28 25.60 -9.03
CA ASP A 5 18.28 26.25 -9.87
C ASP A 5 17.41 25.27 -10.70
N THR A 6 17.58 23.97 -10.54
CA THR A 6 16.78 22.96 -11.26
C THR A 6 16.12 22.00 -10.27
N ASP A 7 14.83 21.79 -10.45
CA ASP A 7 14.06 20.82 -9.67
C ASP A 7 14.46 19.37 -9.99
N GLU A 8 14.57 18.55 -8.99
CA GLU A 8 14.65 17.10 -9.16
C GLU A 8 13.23 16.56 -9.39
N MET A 9 12.95 16.13 -10.62
CA MET A 9 11.65 15.58 -11.01
C MET A 9 11.80 14.10 -11.37
N ILE A 10 10.99 13.26 -10.76
CA ILE A 10 10.87 11.84 -11.07
C ILE A 10 9.48 11.53 -11.64
N LYS A 11 9.37 10.50 -12.48
CA LYS A 11 8.12 10.16 -13.18
C LYS A 11 7.64 8.77 -12.81
N GLY A 12 6.32 8.64 -12.80
CA GLY A 12 5.59 7.40 -12.65
C GLY A 12 4.29 7.41 -13.43
N ILE A 13 3.36 6.59 -13.04
CA ILE A 13 2.01 6.50 -13.60
C ILE A 13 1.08 7.28 -12.68
N GLY A 14 0.45 8.35 -13.20
CA GLY A 14 -0.60 9.06 -12.48
C GLY A 14 -1.86 8.21 -12.40
N THR A 15 -2.28 7.84 -11.20
CA THR A 15 -3.39 6.91 -10.98
C THR A 15 -4.59 7.53 -10.28
N SER A 16 -4.41 8.66 -9.62
CA SER A 16 -5.47 9.44 -9.01
C SER A 16 -5.19 10.93 -9.19
N ASN A 17 -6.12 11.63 -9.80
CA ASN A 17 -5.96 13.03 -10.18
C ASN A 17 -5.85 13.97 -8.99
N GLY A 18 -5.17 15.09 -9.19
CA GLY A 18 -5.00 16.15 -8.20
C GLY A 18 -3.55 16.52 -7.99
N ILE A 19 -3.33 17.47 -7.08
CA ILE A 19 -1.99 17.94 -6.72
C ILE A 19 -1.86 17.89 -5.20
N GLY A 20 -0.93 17.07 -4.70
CA GLY A 20 -0.53 17.00 -3.31
C GLY A 20 0.77 17.78 -3.09
N ILE A 21 0.85 18.55 -2.01
CA ILE A 21 2.08 19.24 -1.58
C ILE A 21 2.22 18.98 -0.09
N GLY A 22 3.30 18.34 0.33
CA GLY A 22 3.50 17.96 1.73
C GLY A 22 4.83 17.26 1.98
N HIS A 23 5.02 16.79 3.20
CA HIS A 23 6.24 16.14 3.63
C HIS A 23 6.17 14.63 3.49
N ALA A 24 7.26 14.05 3.00
CA ALA A 24 7.39 12.60 2.83
C ALA A 24 7.37 11.86 4.17
N LEU A 25 6.58 10.80 4.25
CA LEU A 25 6.74 9.72 5.21
C LEU A 25 7.06 8.43 4.46
N LEU A 26 8.31 7.99 4.55
CA LEU A 26 8.75 6.76 3.92
C LEU A 26 8.32 5.57 4.79
N ILE A 27 7.52 4.69 4.19
CA ILE A 27 7.16 3.40 4.77
C ILE A 27 8.18 2.38 4.28
N GLU A 28 9.16 2.09 5.12
CA GLU A 28 10.16 1.07 4.81
C GLU A 28 9.53 -0.32 4.91
N ASN A 29 9.73 -1.14 3.88
CA ASN A 29 9.57 -2.57 4.03
C ASN A 29 10.76 -3.05 4.87
N ASN A 30 10.51 -3.43 6.11
CA ASN A 30 11.54 -3.99 6.96
C ASN A 30 12.21 -5.16 6.25
N VAL A 31 13.46 -5.00 5.85
CA VAL A 31 14.29 -6.11 5.39
C VAL A 31 14.65 -6.92 6.63
N PHE A 32 13.98 -8.03 6.81
CA PHE A 32 14.25 -8.91 7.95
C PHE A 32 15.55 -9.68 7.67
N HIS A 33 16.59 -9.38 8.44
CA HIS A 33 17.80 -10.19 8.44
C HIS A 33 17.52 -11.47 9.21
N VAL A 34 17.33 -12.55 8.49
CA VAL A 34 17.18 -13.88 9.07
C VAL A 34 18.51 -14.27 9.71
N LYS A 35 18.54 -14.43 11.04
CA LYS A 35 19.71 -14.98 11.73
C LYS A 35 19.81 -16.46 11.42
N THR A 36 20.78 -16.85 10.63
CA THR A 36 21.17 -18.25 10.47
C THR A 36 21.82 -18.72 11.78
N THR A 37 21.10 -19.54 12.54
CA THR A 37 21.66 -20.22 13.73
C THR A 37 22.18 -21.58 13.34
N SER A 38 23.33 -21.97 13.89
CA SER A 38 23.99 -23.24 13.58
C SER A 38 23.29 -24.48 14.15
N GLU A 39 22.36 -24.29 15.09
CA GLU A 39 21.56 -25.39 15.69
C GLU A 39 20.09 -24.99 15.73
N ILE A 40 19.29 -25.64 14.89
CA ILE A 40 17.84 -25.41 14.81
C ILE A 40 17.12 -26.49 15.64
N ASN A 41 16.34 -26.06 16.63
CA ASN A 41 15.42 -26.92 17.34
C ASN A 41 14.09 -26.97 16.59
N ILE A 42 13.83 -28.04 15.85
CA ILE A 42 12.66 -28.22 15.00
C ILE A 42 11.35 -27.96 15.77
N GLN A 43 11.20 -28.53 16.97
CA GLN A 43 9.97 -28.37 17.74
C GLN A 43 9.76 -26.91 18.13
N LYS A 44 10.81 -26.22 18.58
CA LYS A 44 10.75 -24.80 18.90
C LYS A 44 10.34 -23.94 17.70
N GLU A 45 10.85 -24.21 16.51
CA GLU A 45 10.49 -23.46 15.31
C GLU A 45 9.04 -23.73 14.89
N LYS A 46 8.55 -24.97 15.04
CA LYS A 46 7.13 -25.30 14.83
C LYS A 46 6.22 -24.56 15.82
N ASP A 47 6.60 -24.50 17.08
CA ASP A 47 5.85 -23.78 18.12
C ASP A 47 5.84 -22.26 17.81
N ARG A 48 6.96 -21.67 17.34
CA ARG A 48 7.03 -20.28 16.89
C ARG A 48 6.10 -20.03 15.70
N PHE A 49 6.01 -20.95 14.76
CA PHE A 49 5.06 -20.84 13.64
C PHE A 49 3.62 -20.80 14.13
N ILE A 50 3.24 -21.69 15.04
CA ILE A 50 1.88 -21.69 15.61
C ILE A 50 1.58 -20.39 16.35
N GLN A 51 2.53 -19.90 17.15
CA GLN A 51 2.37 -18.64 17.89
C GLN A 51 2.23 -17.43 16.96
N VAL A 52 3.08 -17.31 15.92
CA VAL A 52 2.99 -16.18 15.00
C VAL A 52 1.74 -16.22 14.16
N LYS A 53 1.27 -17.41 13.76
CA LYS A 53 0.01 -17.61 13.07
C LYS A 53 -1.17 -17.07 13.90
N GLN A 54 -1.22 -17.41 15.20
CA GLN A 54 -2.25 -16.91 16.11
C GLN A 54 -2.18 -15.38 16.27
N ALA A 55 -0.99 -14.84 16.48
CA ALA A 55 -0.77 -13.39 16.59
C ALA A 55 -1.18 -12.63 15.31
N PHE A 56 -0.91 -13.21 14.13
CA PHE A 56 -1.33 -12.66 12.84
C PHE A 56 -2.85 -12.61 12.71
N ILE A 57 -3.56 -13.67 13.13
CA ILE A 57 -5.02 -13.73 13.09
C ILE A 57 -5.61 -12.66 14.00
N GLU A 58 -5.16 -12.58 15.27
CA GLU A 58 -5.63 -11.59 16.24
C GLU A 58 -5.40 -10.15 15.77
N GLU A 59 -4.21 -9.85 15.22
CA GLU A 59 -3.91 -8.54 14.66
C GLU A 59 -4.84 -8.21 13.49
N THR A 60 -5.09 -9.20 12.61
CA THR A 60 -5.94 -9.00 11.43
C THR A 60 -7.40 -8.81 11.80
N GLU A 61 -7.93 -9.57 12.76
CA GLU A 61 -9.29 -9.41 13.27
C GLU A 61 -9.50 -8.02 13.88
N ASN A 62 -8.54 -7.54 14.66
CA ASN A 62 -8.56 -6.19 15.23
C ASN A 62 -8.55 -5.09 14.13
N MET A 63 -7.78 -5.27 13.04
CA MET A 63 -7.79 -4.36 11.90
C MET A 63 -9.14 -4.35 11.19
N VAL A 64 -9.72 -5.53 10.94
CA VAL A 64 -11.03 -5.71 10.31
C VAL A 64 -12.12 -5.04 11.12
N GLU A 65 -12.15 -5.25 12.44
CA GLU A 65 -13.12 -4.63 13.32
C GLU A 65 -13.05 -3.10 13.27
N LYS A 66 -11.85 -2.53 13.36
CA LYS A 66 -11.65 -1.08 13.26
C LYS A 66 -12.14 -0.52 11.93
N LEU A 67 -11.86 -1.20 10.81
CA LEU A 67 -12.32 -0.77 9.48
C LEU A 67 -13.84 -0.86 9.36
N GLN A 68 -14.44 -1.95 9.81
CA GLN A 68 -15.87 -2.13 9.74
C GLN A 68 -16.64 -1.11 10.60
N ASN A 69 -16.09 -0.78 11.77
CA ASN A 69 -16.67 0.27 12.63
C ASN A 69 -16.56 1.67 11.98
N LYS A 70 -15.52 1.93 11.18
CA LYS A 70 -15.26 3.23 10.53
C LYS A 70 -15.99 3.37 9.18
N LEU A 71 -16.03 2.31 8.37
CA LEU A 71 -16.44 2.33 6.96
C LEU A 71 -17.65 1.46 6.64
N GLY A 72 -18.11 0.64 7.59
CA GLY A 72 -19.23 -0.29 7.45
C GLY A 72 -18.81 -1.73 7.15
N GLU A 73 -19.74 -2.66 7.33
CA GLU A 73 -19.49 -4.11 7.27
C GLU A 73 -19.03 -4.61 5.87
N GLN A 74 -19.37 -3.89 4.80
CA GLN A 74 -19.09 -4.27 3.41
C GLN A 74 -17.84 -3.60 2.83
N ASP A 75 -16.98 -3.02 3.68
CA ASP A 75 -15.75 -2.41 3.22
C ASP A 75 -14.85 -3.42 2.52
N LYS A 76 -14.39 -3.06 1.31
CA LYS A 76 -13.59 -3.96 0.47
C LYS A 76 -12.22 -4.28 1.07
N THR A 77 -11.62 -3.33 1.78
CA THR A 77 -10.32 -3.52 2.44
C THR A 77 -10.46 -4.50 3.59
N ALA A 78 -11.53 -4.38 4.38
CA ALA A 78 -11.84 -5.34 5.44
C ALA A 78 -12.04 -6.76 4.89
N LEU A 79 -12.69 -6.92 3.72
CA LEU A 79 -12.85 -8.21 3.06
C LEU A 79 -11.51 -8.80 2.58
N VAL A 80 -10.62 -7.97 2.04
CA VAL A 80 -9.26 -8.41 1.63
C VAL A 80 -8.48 -8.90 2.84
N LEU A 81 -8.52 -8.17 3.97
CA LEU A 81 -7.85 -8.60 5.21
C LEU A 81 -8.44 -9.90 5.76
N LYS A 82 -9.76 -10.10 5.72
CA LYS A 82 -10.39 -11.38 6.09
C LYS A 82 -9.88 -12.54 5.23
N ASN A 83 -9.67 -12.32 3.93
CA ASN A 83 -9.09 -13.35 3.06
C ASN A 83 -7.68 -13.74 3.46
N GLN A 84 -6.88 -12.84 4.05
CA GLN A 84 -5.56 -13.18 4.56
C GLN A 84 -5.63 -14.13 5.78
N ILE A 85 -6.70 -14.08 6.59
CA ILE A 85 -6.92 -15.06 7.65
C ILE A 85 -7.17 -16.45 7.06
N TYR A 86 -7.90 -16.56 5.96
CA TYR A 86 -8.06 -17.85 5.29
C TYR A 86 -6.73 -18.32 4.69
N LEU A 87 -5.94 -17.42 4.12
CA LEU A 87 -4.66 -17.74 3.51
C LEU A 87 -3.63 -18.27 4.53
N ILE A 88 -3.49 -17.63 5.71
CA ILE A 88 -2.57 -18.12 6.77
C ILE A 88 -3.05 -19.44 7.39
N ASN A 89 -4.35 -19.76 7.26
CA ASN A 89 -4.95 -21.00 7.73
C ASN A 89 -4.98 -22.09 6.64
N ASP A 90 -4.54 -21.78 5.41
CA ASP A 90 -4.50 -22.74 4.34
C ASP A 90 -3.65 -23.97 4.70
N GLU A 91 -4.20 -25.16 4.46
CA GLU A 91 -3.59 -26.42 4.89
C GLU A 91 -2.28 -26.69 4.13
N GLU A 92 -2.23 -26.36 2.82
CA GLU A 92 -1.06 -26.61 1.99
C GLU A 92 0.08 -25.63 2.34
N LEU A 93 -0.25 -24.34 2.60
CA LEU A 93 0.71 -23.37 3.09
C LEU A 93 1.32 -23.83 4.43
N CYS A 94 0.47 -24.20 5.39
CA CYS A 94 0.91 -24.65 6.71
C CYS A 94 1.78 -25.92 6.64
N LYS A 95 1.38 -26.91 5.83
CA LYS A 95 2.14 -28.14 5.62
C LYS A 95 3.50 -27.86 5.01
N GLU A 96 3.56 -26.95 4.04
CA GLU A 96 4.82 -26.62 3.36
C GLU A 96 5.81 -25.94 4.31
N VAL A 97 5.36 -24.98 5.13
CA VAL A 97 6.20 -24.33 6.15
C VAL A 97 6.76 -25.37 7.11
N ILE A 98 5.91 -26.27 7.64
CA ILE A 98 6.34 -27.32 8.57
C ILE A 98 7.30 -28.30 7.89
N ARG A 99 7.02 -28.72 6.66
CA ARG A 99 7.87 -29.59 5.85
C ARG A 99 9.28 -29.01 5.66
N LEU A 100 9.38 -27.70 5.39
CA LEU A 100 10.66 -27.02 5.21
C LEU A 100 11.45 -26.98 6.53
N ILE A 101 10.79 -26.67 7.66
CA ILE A 101 11.43 -26.69 8.98
C ILE A 101 11.97 -28.08 9.30
N GLU A 102 11.18 -29.14 9.07
CA GLU A 102 11.53 -30.52 9.39
C GLU A 102 12.63 -31.07 8.47
N ASN A 103 12.52 -30.87 7.15
CA ASN A 103 13.41 -31.51 6.18
C ASN A 103 14.69 -30.73 5.90
N LYS A 104 14.60 -29.38 5.90
CA LYS A 104 15.77 -28.52 5.64
C LYS A 104 16.47 -28.04 6.91
N HIS A 105 15.89 -28.27 8.10
CA HIS A 105 16.41 -27.78 9.38
C HIS A 105 16.67 -26.27 9.35
N ILE A 106 15.68 -25.49 8.85
CA ILE A 106 15.73 -24.02 8.76
C ILE A 106 14.79 -23.39 9.78
N CYS A 107 15.05 -22.12 10.13
CA CYS A 107 14.18 -21.37 11.02
C CYS A 107 12.84 -21.03 10.36
N VAL A 108 11.85 -20.69 11.15
CA VAL A 108 10.50 -20.37 10.69
C VAL A 108 10.48 -19.20 9.71
N GLU A 109 11.34 -18.19 9.89
CA GLU A 109 11.46 -17.03 8.99
C GLU A 109 11.85 -17.48 7.57
N MET A 110 12.87 -18.36 7.46
CA MET A 110 13.29 -18.91 6.15
C MET A 110 12.21 -19.80 5.54
N ALA A 111 11.55 -20.62 6.36
CA ALA A 111 10.48 -21.50 5.89
C ALA A 111 9.30 -20.67 5.34
N ILE A 112 8.90 -19.60 5.99
CA ILE A 112 7.88 -18.65 5.52
C ILE A 112 8.32 -17.98 4.20
N GLU A 113 9.56 -17.47 4.15
CA GLU A 113 10.10 -16.81 2.95
C GLU A 113 10.07 -17.76 1.75
N GLU A 114 10.63 -18.97 1.88
CA GLU A 114 10.66 -19.97 0.79
C GLU A 114 9.25 -20.41 0.38
N THR A 115 8.35 -20.64 1.34
CA THR A 115 6.95 -21.02 1.06
C THR A 115 6.24 -19.93 0.28
N CYS A 116 6.33 -18.68 0.72
CA CYS A 116 5.69 -17.56 0.03
C CYS A 116 6.29 -17.35 -1.37
N GLN A 117 7.62 -17.45 -1.53
CA GLN A 117 8.27 -17.35 -2.84
C GLN A 117 7.79 -18.45 -3.80
N PHE A 118 7.60 -19.69 -3.32
CA PHE A 118 7.06 -20.78 -4.11
C PHE A 118 5.65 -20.46 -4.65
N PHE A 119 4.72 -19.99 -3.79
CA PHE A 119 3.36 -19.64 -4.20
C PHE A 119 3.34 -18.42 -5.12
N VAL A 120 4.17 -17.40 -4.86
CA VAL A 120 4.34 -16.24 -5.74
C VAL A 120 4.80 -16.68 -7.13
N GLY A 121 5.83 -17.54 -7.22
CA GLY A 121 6.32 -18.07 -8.50
C GLY A 121 5.25 -18.83 -9.26
N MET A 122 4.44 -19.63 -8.57
CA MET A 122 3.31 -20.35 -9.15
C MET A 122 2.25 -19.38 -9.71
N PHE A 123 1.84 -18.36 -8.96
CA PHE A 123 0.82 -17.40 -9.40
C PHE A 123 1.31 -16.51 -10.54
N VAL A 124 2.57 -16.07 -10.51
CA VAL A 124 3.18 -15.29 -11.61
C VAL A 124 3.18 -16.11 -12.91
N SER A 125 3.47 -17.43 -12.83
CA SER A 125 3.47 -18.31 -14.03
C SER A 125 2.11 -18.45 -14.70
N MET A 126 1.01 -18.19 -13.98
CA MET A 126 -0.37 -18.25 -14.52
C MET A 126 -0.73 -17.04 -15.39
N ASN A 127 0.09 -15.99 -15.41
CA ASN A 127 -0.02 -14.80 -16.25
C ASN A 127 -1.44 -14.19 -16.32
N SER A 128 -2.09 -14.04 -15.17
CA SER A 128 -3.45 -13.54 -15.02
C SER A 128 -3.47 -12.35 -14.05
N GLU A 129 -4.27 -11.32 -14.38
CA GLU A 129 -4.44 -10.15 -13.52
C GLU A 129 -4.96 -10.52 -12.12
N LEU A 130 -5.89 -11.49 -12.06
CA LEU A 130 -6.40 -12.02 -10.79
C LEU A 130 -5.28 -12.65 -9.95
N MET A 131 -4.34 -13.37 -10.58
CA MET A 131 -3.21 -13.99 -9.89
C MET A 131 -2.20 -12.94 -9.42
N SER A 132 -2.03 -11.86 -10.15
CA SER A 132 -1.19 -10.73 -9.70
C SER A 132 -1.69 -10.08 -8.41
N GLN A 133 -3.01 -10.02 -8.21
CA GLN A 133 -3.59 -9.58 -6.94
C GLN A 133 -3.29 -10.56 -5.80
N ARG A 134 -3.33 -11.88 -6.08
CA ARG A 134 -2.96 -12.90 -5.10
C ARG A 134 -1.49 -12.86 -4.70
N VAL A 135 -0.60 -12.49 -5.62
CA VAL A 135 0.82 -12.24 -5.30
C VAL A 135 0.95 -11.15 -4.25
N ALA A 136 0.25 -10.03 -4.43
CA ALA A 136 0.27 -8.92 -3.46
C ALA A 136 -0.26 -9.34 -2.07
N ASP A 137 -1.31 -10.18 -2.03
CA ASP A 137 -1.86 -10.69 -0.77
C ASP A 137 -0.84 -11.58 -0.03
N ILE A 138 -0.10 -12.45 -0.77
CA ILE A 138 0.94 -13.32 -0.18
C ILE A 138 2.13 -12.49 0.30
N GLU A 139 2.54 -11.47 -0.45
CA GLU A 139 3.63 -10.58 -0.05
C GLU A 139 3.28 -9.79 1.21
N ASP A 140 2.04 -9.29 1.32
CA ASP A 140 1.56 -8.60 2.52
C ASP A 140 1.54 -9.55 3.73
N LEU A 141 0.99 -10.76 3.56
CA LEU A 141 1.00 -11.81 4.60
C LEU A 141 2.44 -12.11 5.05
N LYS A 142 3.35 -12.38 4.11
CA LYS A 142 4.76 -12.65 4.40
C LYS A 142 5.39 -11.55 5.24
N ASN A 143 5.28 -10.31 4.77
CA ASN A 143 5.89 -9.16 5.43
C ASN A 143 5.35 -8.96 6.86
N ARG A 144 4.06 -9.16 7.08
CA ARG A 144 3.43 -9.07 8.40
C ARG A 144 3.87 -10.19 9.33
N VAL A 145 3.91 -11.44 8.83
CA VAL A 145 4.37 -12.59 9.62
C VAL A 145 5.83 -12.45 10.03
N LEU A 146 6.71 -12.04 9.10
CA LEU A 146 8.13 -11.80 9.40
C LEU A 146 8.32 -10.66 10.40
N ARG A 147 7.52 -9.59 10.30
CA ARG A 147 7.52 -8.51 11.30
C ARG A 147 7.15 -9.01 12.69
N LEU A 148 6.09 -9.81 12.80
CA LEU A 148 5.65 -10.38 14.07
C LEU A 148 6.71 -11.31 14.68
N LEU A 149 7.37 -12.13 13.86
CA LEU A 149 8.46 -13.03 14.28
C LEU A 149 9.68 -12.25 14.81
N SER A 150 9.99 -11.11 14.22
CA SER A 150 11.11 -10.27 14.63
C SER A 150 10.81 -9.37 15.85
N GLY A 151 9.56 -9.34 16.31
CA GLY A 151 9.09 -8.37 17.32
C GLY A 151 9.09 -6.93 16.82
N GLY A 152 9.12 -6.73 15.50
CA GLY A 152 9.11 -5.41 14.87
C GLY A 152 7.80 -4.69 15.12
N LYS A 153 7.89 -3.39 15.46
CA LYS A 153 6.72 -2.54 15.59
C LYS A 153 6.26 -2.12 14.20
N GLN A 154 4.95 -2.11 13.99
CA GLN A 154 4.37 -1.45 12.83
C GLN A 154 4.54 0.07 12.98
N VAL A 155 4.85 0.76 11.89
CA VAL A 155 4.81 2.24 11.88
C VAL A 155 3.38 2.64 12.22
N ASP A 156 3.23 3.49 13.23
CA ASP A 156 1.90 3.97 13.61
C ASP A 156 1.43 5.01 12.59
N LEU A 157 0.55 4.58 11.71
CA LEU A 157 -0.06 5.43 10.69
C LEU A 157 -1.43 5.97 11.10
N SER A 158 -1.85 5.73 12.34
CA SER A 158 -3.14 6.20 12.86
C SER A 158 -3.13 7.67 13.29
N GLN A 159 -1.94 8.27 13.44
CA GLN A 159 -1.74 9.66 13.80
C GLN A 159 -0.65 10.25 12.91
N LEU A 160 -1.06 10.78 11.77
CA LEU A 160 -0.15 11.41 10.82
C LEU A 160 -0.13 12.91 11.02
N GLU A 161 1.03 13.51 10.76
CA GLU A 161 1.14 14.97 10.68
C GLU A 161 0.34 15.50 9.47
N PRO A 162 -0.25 16.71 9.57
CA PRO A 162 -0.91 17.34 8.43
C PRO A 162 0.01 17.43 7.20
N ASP A 163 -0.60 17.36 6.02
CA ASP A 163 0.10 17.42 4.74
C ASP A 163 1.18 16.33 4.56
N THR A 164 0.90 15.11 5.03
CA THR A 164 1.78 13.96 4.82
C THR A 164 1.64 13.38 3.42
N VAL A 165 2.77 13.12 2.75
CA VAL A 165 2.86 12.33 1.51
C VAL A 165 3.43 10.96 1.86
N ILE A 166 2.65 9.92 1.62
CA ILE A 166 3.08 8.53 1.84
C ILE A 166 3.98 8.08 0.69
N VAL A 167 5.16 7.58 1.03
CA VAL A 167 6.11 6.99 0.09
C VAL A 167 6.37 5.55 0.49
N ALA A 168 6.14 4.60 -0.40
CA ALA A 168 6.32 3.18 -0.13
C ALA A 168 6.89 2.43 -1.33
N ASN A 169 7.49 1.27 -1.09
CA ASN A 169 7.79 0.36 -2.18
C ASN A 169 6.50 -0.16 -2.82
N GLN A 170 5.60 -0.67 -1.99
CA GLN A 170 4.25 -1.08 -2.38
C GLN A 170 3.29 -0.78 -1.21
N LEU A 171 2.09 -0.29 -1.53
CA LEU A 171 1.09 0.02 -0.52
C LEU A 171 0.11 -1.15 -0.39
N HIS A 172 0.30 -1.92 0.67
CA HIS A 172 -0.51 -3.10 0.96
C HIS A 172 -1.82 -2.76 1.70
N PRO A 173 -2.84 -3.63 1.62
CA PRO A 173 -4.11 -3.45 2.33
C PRO A 173 -3.95 -3.26 3.85
N SER A 174 -3.02 -4.00 4.46
CA SER A 174 -2.74 -3.91 5.90
C SER A 174 -2.22 -2.54 6.33
N VAL A 175 -1.46 -1.87 5.46
CA VAL A 175 -0.94 -0.51 5.69
C VAL A 175 -2.07 0.50 5.61
N THR A 176 -2.90 0.40 4.57
CA THR A 176 -4.01 1.35 4.33
C THR A 176 -5.13 1.24 5.36
N ALA A 177 -5.31 0.04 5.93
CA ALA A 177 -6.32 -0.23 6.97
C ALA A 177 -6.15 0.61 8.24
N VAL A 178 -4.90 0.90 8.60
CA VAL A 178 -4.56 1.64 9.83
C VAL A 178 -4.21 3.10 9.58
N MET A 179 -4.18 3.54 8.31
CA MET A 179 -3.72 4.84 7.91
C MET A 179 -4.75 5.95 8.22
N ASP A 180 -4.28 7.05 8.80
CA ASP A 180 -5.07 8.27 8.94
C ASP A 180 -5.12 9.04 7.62
N THR A 181 -6.10 8.67 6.80
CA THR A 181 -6.27 9.23 5.45
C THR A 181 -6.64 10.70 5.42
N ALA A 182 -7.07 11.28 6.54
CA ALA A 182 -7.46 12.71 6.62
C ALA A 182 -6.25 13.65 6.48
N HIS A 183 -5.06 13.18 6.87
CA HIS A 183 -3.83 13.96 6.84
C HIS A 183 -2.93 13.61 5.64
N VAL A 184 -3.33 12.63 4.80
CA VAL A 184 -2.58 12.24 3.60
C VAL A 184 -2.98 13.11 2.42
N VAL A 185 -2.00 13.82 1.85
CA VAL A 185 -2.20 14.72 0.69
C VAL A 185 -1.62 14.16 -0.60
N GLY A 186 -0.89 13.04 -0.56
CA GLY A 186 -0.33 12.39 -1.73
C GLY A 186 0.17 10.97 -1.44
N ILE A 187 0.18 10.13 -2.46
CA ILE A 187 0.69 8.76 -2.39
C ILE A 187 1.69 8.54 -3.52
N ILE A 188 2.85 8.02 -3.18
CA ILE A 188 3.91 7.61 -4.12
C ILE A 188 4.25 6.16 -3.82
N ALA A 189 4.21 5.30 -4.85
CA ALA A 189 4.68 3.92 -4.71
C ALA A 189 5.64 3.55 -5.84
N GLN A 190 6.69 2.81 -5.47
CA GLN A 190 7.68 2.31 -6.43
C GLN A 190 7.10 1.22 -7.33
N ASN A 191 6.23 0.37 -6.76
CA ASN A 191 5.50 -0.68 -7.44
C ASN A 191 4.00 -0.46 -7.38
N GLY A 192 3.28 -1.01 -8.35
CA GLY A 192 1.83 -0.92 -8.48
C GLY A 192 1.42 -0.27 -9.80
N GLY A 193 0.27 -0.66 -10.32
CA GLY A 193 -0.34 -0.13 -11.53
C GLY A 193 -1.76 0.37 -11.27
N ASP A 194 -2.49 0.73 -12.32
CA ASP A 194 -3.85 1.30 -12.24
C ASP A 194 -4.88 0.40 -11.55
N THR A 195 -4.66 -0.90 -11.55
CA THR A 195 -5.53 -1.90 -10.90
C THR A 195 -5.05 -2.30 -9.51
N SER A 196 -3.92 -1.75 -9.04
CA SER A 196 -3.39 -2.04 -7.71
C SER A 196 -4.30 -1.53 -6.60
N HIS A 197 -4.17 -2.15 -5.41
CA HIS A 197 -4.91 -1.69 -4.23
C HIS A 197 -4.66 -0.22 -3.92
N ALA A 198 -3.41 0.24 -4.02
CA ALA A 198 -3.03 1.64 -3.84
C ALA A 198 -3.78 2.59 -4.79
N ALA A 199 -3.90 2.23 -6.07
CA ALA A 199 -4.61 3.03 -7.07
C ALA A 199 -6.11 3.11 -6.79
N ILE A 200 -6.72 1.98 -6.42
CA ILE A 200 -8.15 1.90 -6.09
C ILE A 200 -8.44 2.77 -4.86
N LEU A 201 -7.63 2.64 -3.82
CA LEU A 201 -7.76 3.44 -2.60
C LEU A 201 -7.59 4.93 -2.86
N ALA A 202 -6.51 5.31 -3.56
CA ALA A 202 -6.21 6.71 -3.87
C ALA A 202 -7.37 7.38 -4.62
N ARG A 203 -7.96 6.69 -5.61
CA ARG A 203 -9.14 7.18 -6.32
C ARG A 203 -10.37 7.29 -5.43
N ALA A 204 -10.63 6.29 -4.59
CA ALA A 204 -11.77 6.28 -3.69
C ALA A 204 -11.72 7.42 -2.66
N LEU A 205 -10.52 7.78 -2.22
CA LEU A 205 -10.28 8.86 -1.26
C LEU A 205 -9.97 10.21 -1.93
N GLU A 206 -9.94 10.26 -3.27
CA GLU A 206 -9.55 11.46 -4.05
C GLU A 206 -8.16 12.00 -3.65
N ILE A 207 -7.23 11.14 -3.23
CA ILE A 207 -5.86 11.51 -2.90
C ILE A 207 -5.00 11.41 -4.17
N PRO A 208 -4.25 12.47 -4.55
CA PRO A 208 -3.32 12.42 -5.67
C PRO A 208 -2.32 11.28 -5.52
N ALA A 209 -2.14 10.47 -6.58
CA ALA A 209 -1.25 9.31 -6.50
C ALA A 209 -0.45 9.11 -7.77
N VAL A 210 0.84 8.82 -7.59
CA VAL A 210 1.78 8.44 -8.63
C VAL A 210 2.41 7.11 -8.27
N LEU A 211 2.18 6.09 -9.08
CA LEU A 211 2.68 4.73 -8.89
C LEU A 211 3.71 4.38 -9.96
N SER A 212 4.38 3.24 -9.78
CA SER A 212 5.49 2.81 -10.66
C SER A 212 6.62 3.85 -10.76
N VAL A 213 6.90 4.54 -9.66
CA VAL A 213 7.98 5.52 -9.58
C VAL A 213 9.29 4.80 -9.29
N LYS A 214 10.14 4.67 -10.31
CA LYS A 214 11.39 3.93 -10.20
C LYS A 214 12.30 4.51 -9.10
N ASN A 215 12.79 3.64 -8.21
CA ASN A 215 13.70 3.97 -7.10
C ASN A 215 13.14 5.04 -6.13
N ALA A 216 11.81 5.16 -6.01
CA ALA A 216 11.19 6.18 -5.15
C ALA A 216 11.67 6.10 -3.70
N THR A 217 11.81 4.88 -3.15
CA THR A 217 12.25 4.66 -1.78
C THR A 217 13.73 4.90 -1.52
N GLU A 218 14.54 5.00 -2.57
CA GLU A 218 15.97 5.32 -2.50
C GLU A 218 16.20 6.83 -2.66
N LEU A 219 15.40 7.46 -3.53
CA LEU A 219 15.53 8.87 -3.88
C LEU A 219 14.86 9.80 -2.87
N ILE A 220 13.76 9.37 -2.24
CA ILE A 220 12.98 10.18 -1.31
C ILE A 220 13.25 9.75 0.13
N LYS A 221 13.47 10.72 1.00
CA LYS A 221 13.68 10.49 2.44
C LYS A 221 12.53 11.07 3.25
N THR A 222 12.25 10.47 4.40
CA THR A 222 11.27 11.05 5.33
C THR A 222 11.66 12.48 5.69
N GLY A 223 10.67 13.39 5.58
CA GLY A 223 10.84 14.81 5.81
C GLY A 223 11.10 15.64 4.54
N ASP A 224 11.42 15.04 3.39
CA ASP A 224 11.55 15.77 2.13
C ASP A 224 10.23 16.44 1.76
N LEU A 225 10.31 17.69 1.25
CA LEU A 225 9.14 18.36 0.70
C LEU A 225 8.84 17.80 -0.70
N LEU A 226 7.61 17.37 -0.92
CA LEU A 226 7.19 16.75 -2.17
C LEU A 226 6.03 17.49 -2.82
N ILE A 227 6.03 17.51 -4.15
CA ILE A 227 4.85 17.80 -4.96
C ILE A 227 4.48 16.55 -5.73
N VAL A 228 3.23 16.11 -5.61
CA VAL A 228 2.67 14.93 -6.28
C VAL A 228 1.62 15.40 -7.29
N ASP A 229 1.91 15.30 -8.59
CA ASP A 229 0.95 15.57 -9.65
C ASP A 229 0.37 14.26 -10.18
N GLY A 230 -0.76 13.85 -9.62
CA GLY A 230 -1.42 12.60 -9.98
C GLY A 230 -2.05 12.61 -11.36
N GLN A 231 -2.22 13.77 -12.00
CA GLN A 231 -2.73 13.86 -13.36
C GLN A 231 -1.65 13.58 -14.41
N TYR A 232 -0.42 14.08 -14.19
CA TYR A 232 0.69 13.93 -15.14
C TYR A 232 1.71 12.86 -14.73
N GLY A 233 1.55 12.25 -13.55
CA GLY A 233 2.47 11.24 -13.05
C GLY A 233 3.84 11.81 -12.69
N GLU A 234 3.88 13.08 -12.23
CA GLU A 234 5.11 13.80 -11.91
C GLU A 234 5.24 13.97 -10.40
N VAL A 235 6.46 13.75 -9.90
CA VAL A 235 6.82 13.99 -8.50
C VAL A 235 8.05 14.87 -8.47
N PHE A 236 7.98 15.97 -7.72
CA PHE A 236 9.11 16.87 -7.49
C PHE A 236 9.61 16.68 -6.06
N VAL A 237 10.93 16.48 -5.94
CA VAL A 237 11.58 16.25 -4.65
C VAL A 237 12.34 17.53 -4.27
N ASN A 238 12.05 18.07 -3.09
CA ASN A 238 12.62 19.30 -2.57
C ASN A 238 12.59 20.46 -3.58
N PRO A 239 11.40 20.77 -4.14
CA PRO A 239 11.25 21.75 -5.23
C PRO A 239 11.66 23.15 -4.82
N ILE A 240 12.13 23.95 -5.80
CA ILE A 240 12.45 25.36 -5.59
C ILE A 240 11.19 26.18 -5.31
N PRO A 241 11.27 27.32 -4.60
CA PRO A 241 10.09 28.13 -4.21
C PRO A 241 9.21 28.53 -5.39
N LYS A 242 9.79 28.78 -6.55
CA LYS A 242 9.05 29.14 -7.78
C LYS A 242 8.15 28.00 -8.23
N THR A 243 8.63 26.75 -8.18
CA THR A 243 7.85 25.57 -8.56
C THR A 243 6.74 25.32 -7.56
N ILE A 244 7.00 25.47 -6.26
CA ILE A 244 5.96 25.38 -5.22
C ILE A 244 4.82 26.35 -5.53
N GLN A 245 5.12 27.62 -5.78
CA GLN A 245 4.13 28.65 -6.10
C GLN A 245 3.28 28.28 -7.33
N ILE A 246 3.91 27.76 -8.38
CA ILE A 246 3.21 27.31 -9.61
C ILE A 246 2.21 26.19 -9.27
N PHE A 247 2.64 25.20 -8.50
CA PHE A 247 1.80 24.05 -8.16
C PHE A 247 0.73 24.40 -7.12
N GLU A 248 0.95 25.32 -6.20
CA GLU A 248 -0.09 25.86 -5.32
C GLU A 248 -1.22 26.51 -6.11
N ASN A 249 -0.87 27.34 -7.10
CA ASN A 249 -1.85 27.97 -7.98
C ASN A 249 -2.62 26.93 -8.81
N ARG A 250 -1.94 25.90 -9.34
CA ARG A 250 -2.58 24.80 -10.06
C ARG A 250 -3.51 23.99 -9.14
N ARG A 251 -3.09 23.70 -7.92
CA ARG A 251 -3.89 23.00 -6.89
C ARG A 251 -5.15 23.78 -6.56
N ALA A 252 -5.05 25.09 -6.36
CA ALA A 252 -6.20 25.94 -6.09
C ALA A 252 -7.23 25.90 -7.23
N ARG A 253 -6.78 26.06 -8.48
CA ARG A 253 -7.66 25.99 -9.68
C ARG A 253 -8.31 24.61 -9.82
N TYR A 254 -7.55 23.53 -9.57
CA TYR A 254 -8.09 22.18 -9.61
C TYR A 254 -9.20 21.97 -8.57
N LYS A 255 -8.97 22.39 -7.31
CA LYS A 255 -9.97 22.31 -6.23
C LYS A 255 -11.24 23.10 -6.57
N GLU A 256 -11.10 24.26 -7.19
CA GLU A 256 -12.25 25.09 -7.60
C GLU A 256 -13.05 24.41 -8.70
N LYS A 257 -12.38 23.85 -9.71
CA LYS A 257 -13.02 23.09 -10.78
C LYS A 257 -13.77 21.85 -10.26
N VAL A 258 -13.17 21.10 -9.35
CA VAL A 258 -13.82 19.93 -8.72
C VAL A 258 -15.05 20.35 -7.92
N LYS A 259 -14.96 21.47 -7.16
CA LYS A 259 -16.09 22.02 -6.41
C LYS A 259 -17.25 22.44 -7.34
N GLU A 260 -16.96 23.02 -8.49
CA GLU A 260 -17.97 23.36 -9.50
C GLU A 260 -18.63 22.09 -10.07
N LEU A 261 -17.84 21.10 -10.48
CA LEU A 261 -18.35 19.83 -11.03
C LEU A 261 -19.27 19.11 -10.02
N ARG A 262 -18.92 19.08 -8.75
CA ARG A 262 -19.76 18.49 -7.69
C ARG A 262 -21.15 19.16 -7.57
N LYS A 263 -21.30 20.45 -7.90
CA LYS A 263 -22.60 21.12 -7.94
C LYS A 263 -23.52 20.57 -9.06
N TYR A 264 -22.94 20.03 -10.13
CA TYR A 264 -23.72 19.47 -11.23
C TYR A 264 -24.12 18.01 -11.00
N ILE A 265 -23.30 17.22 -10.29
CA ILE A 265 -23.61 15.80 -9.98
C ILE A 265 -24.89 15.70 -9.12
N ASN A 266 -25.16 16.67 -8.27
CA ASN A 266 -26.36 16.69 -7.41
C ASN A 266 -27.61 17.32 -8.06
N LYS A 267 -27.53 17.77 -9.31
CA LYS A 267 -28.71 18.24 -10.04
C LYS A 267 -29.42 17.02 -10.65
N LYS A 268 -30.68 16.79 -10.21
CA LYS A 268 -31.58 15.82 -10.86
C LYS A 268 -31.63 16.14 -12.34
N THR A 269 -31.11 15.27 -13.19
CA THR A 269 -31.31 15.33 -14.66
C THR A 269 -32.79 15.16 -14.93
N LYS A 270 -33.48 16.22 -15.34
CA LYS A 270 -34.78 16.12 -16.00
C LYS A 270 -34.49 15.54 -17.39
N THR A 271 -34.82 14.27 -17.58
CA THR A 271 -34.89 13.68 -18.93
C THR A 271 -35.93 14.45 -19.71
N ALA A 272 -35.52 15.15 -20.76
CA ALA A 272 -36.49 15.72 -21.71
C ALA A 272 -37.16 14.55 -22.40
N GLU A 273 -38.46 14.41 -22.24
CA GLU A 273 -39.29 13.49 -23.06
C GLU A 273 -39.16 13.92 -24.52
N LEU A 274 -38.64 13.02 -25.36
CA LEU A 274 -38.66 13.20 -26.78
C LEU A 274 -40.14 13.25 -27.24
N PRO A 275 -40.54 14.23 -28.10
CA PRO A 275 -41.88 14.27 -28.60
C PRO A 275 -42.14 13.04 -29.46
N GLU A 276 -43.24 12.33 -29.16
CA GLU A 276 -43.74 11.24 -29.99
C GLU A 276 -44.02 11.76 -31.39
N HIS A 277 -43.34 11.20 -32.38
CA HIS A 277 -43.70 11.41 -33.78
C HIS A 277 -45.01 10.70 -34.04
N LYS A 278 -46.06 11.50 -34.34
CA LYS A 278 -47.31 11.04 -34.95
C LYS A 278 -47.07 10.73 -36.42
#